data_19b808ce6a833c267bbb8d8084d9d7a3
#
_entry.id   19b808ce6a833c267bbb8d8084d9d7a3
#
_cell.length_a   1.000
_cell.length_b   1.000
_cell.length_c   1.000
_cell.angle_alpha   90.00
_cell.angle_beta   90.00
_cell.angle_gamma   90.00
#
_symmetry.space_group_name_H-M   'P 1'
#
loop_
_entity.id
_entity.type
_entity.pdbx_description
1 polymer ?
#
loop_
_entity_poly.entity_id
_entity_poly.type
_entity_poly.pdbx_seq_one_letter_code
_entity_poly.pdbx_strand_id
1 'polypeptide(L)'
;MEVLKHECGVAMVRLLKPLEYYHQKYGTWMYGLNKLYLLMEKQHNRGQEGAGLACVKLEASPGEEYMFRERALGTEAITEIFAAVHEYYKDLPPDKLNDPLFAKTNLPFAGELYMGHLRYSTTGKSGISYVHPFLRRNNWRAKNLALCGNFNLTNVQDIFEEITAIGQHPRAYADTFIMLEQVGHRLDREVERLYRKYEAEGLKGMNITHAIEANVDLSNVLKRCAPQWDGGFVICGLTGSGESFSVRDPWGIRPAFYYADDEIVILASERPVIQTAMNVPAEDVHELKRGEALIINKQGDWHTSQIMEPKENKACSFERIYFSRGSDRDIYRERKRLGENLVPAVLKAVDNDLNHTVFSFIPNTAEVAYFGLQEGMNEYLNKKKKEWIADRSHLLQEEELEQILSMRVRCEKVVIKDIKLRTFIAEGNSRNDLAAHVYDITYGSVVPFEDNLVVIDDSIVRGTTLRQSIIGILDRLNPKKIVVVSSSPQVRYPDYYGIDMSRMSEFIAFKAAVALLVDKGMESVLLDAYKKAKRQQVMPCDATVNYVKEIYCLLYTSDAAD
;
A
#
# COMPACT_ATOMS: atom_id res chain seq x y z
N MET A 1 -7.64 16.95 -11.32
CA MET A 1 -7.43 15.48 -11.32
C MET A 1 -7.33 15.06 -9.87
N GLU A 2 -8.38 14.44 -9.32
CA GLU A 2 -8.22 13.73 -8.06
C GLU A 2 -7.41 12.49 -8.37
N VAL A 3 -6.14 12.54 -8.06
CA VAL A 3 -5.27 11.35 -8.09
C VAL A 3 -5.84 10.39 -7.06
N LEU A 4 -6.12 9.15 -7.46
CA LEU A 4 -6.36 8.07 -6.51
C LEU A 4 -5.21 8.09 -5.52
N LYS A 5 -5.54 8.34 -4.26
CA LYS A 5 -4.57 8.50 -3.22
C LYS A 5 -4.05 7.13 -2.81
N HIS A 6 -2.71 7.00 -2.72
CA HIS A 6 -2.00 5.74 -2.46
C HIS A 6 -2.00 5.40 -0.98
N GLU A 7 -1.70 4.17 -0.63
CA GLU A 7 -1.58 3.71 0.74
C GLU A 7 -0.19 3.96 1.31
N CYS A 8 -0.11 4.18 2.63
CA CYS A 8 1.14 4.38 3.35
C CYS A 8 2.11 3.20 3.18
N GLY A 9 3.40 3.48 3.16
CA GLY A 9 4.47 2.50 3.23
C GLY A 9 5.08 2.45 4.62
N VAL A 10 5.38 1.25 5.13
CA VAL A 10 6.11 1.05 6.39
C VAL A 10 7.40 0.28 6.13
N ALA A 11 8.44 0.61 6.87
CA ALA A 11 9.69 -0.12 6.89
C ALA A 11 10.25 -0.18 8.32
N MET A 12 10.85 -1.31 8.71
CA MET A 12 11.54 -1.48 9.97
C MET A 12 12.83 -2.25 9.73
N VAL A 13 13.89 -1.85 10.42
CA VAL A 13 15.21 -2.49 10.36
C VAL A 13 15.74 -2.65 11.77
N ARG A 14 16.14 -3.87 12.14
CA ARG A 14 16.82 -4.20 13.39
C ARG A 14 18.14 -4.88 13.07
N LEU A 15 19.24 -4.24 13.42
CA LEU A 15 20.58 -4.81 13.34
C LEU A 15 20.84 -5.73 14.54
N LEU A 16 21.22 -6.98 14.30
CA LEU A 16 21.42 -7.99 15.35
C LEU A 16 22.88 -8.04 15.87
N LYS A 17 23.79 -7.37 15.20
CA LYS A 17 25.20 -7.23 15.59
C LYS A 17 25.50 -5.78 15.96
N PRO A 18 26.61 -5.51 16.67
CA PRO A 18 27.06 -4.14 16.94
C PRO A 18 27.50 -3.41 15.67
N LEU A 19 27.49 -2.07 15.68
CA LEU A 19 27.79 -1.24 14.50
C LEU A 19 29.21 -1.50 13.94
N GLU A 20 30.16 -1.88 14.80
CA GLU A 20 31.52 -2.25 14.43
C GLU A 20 31.56 -3.45 13.47
N TYR A 21 30.68 -4.43 13.66
CA TYR A 21 30.54 -5.58 12.78
C TYR A 21 30.19 -5.15 11.35
N TYR A 22 29.20 -4.27 11.19
CA TYR A 22 28.77 -3.78 9.87
C TYR A 22 29.84 -2.90 9.23
N HIS A 23 30.55 -2.09 10.04
CA HIS A 23 31.68 -1.33 9.54
C HIS A 23 32.78 -2.24 8.98
N GLN A 24 33.14 -3.28 9.70
CA GLN A 24 34.15 -4.23 9.27
C GLN A 24 33.73 -5.01 8.02
N LYS A 25 32.47 -5.47 7.97
CA LYS A 25 31.98 -6.34 6.88
C LYS A 25 31.56 -5.57 5.63
N TYR A 26 30.91 -4.41 5.80
CA TYR A 26 30.30 -3.63 4.71
C TYR A 26 30.96 -2.26 4.48
N GLY A 27 32.00 -1.93 5.23
CA GLY A 27 32.72 -0.68 5.09
C GLY A 27 32.04 0.55 5.70
N THR A 28 30.92 0.39 6.40
CA THR A 28 30.18 1.50 7.01
C THR A 28 29.33 1.04 8.21
N TRP A 29 29.33 1.84 9.27
CA TRP A 29 28.41 1.66 10.39
C TRP A 29 26.97 2.07 10.04
N MET A 30 26.77 2.88 8.98
CA MET A 30 25.46 3.34 8.51
C MET A 30 24.66 2.25 7.78
N TYR A 31 25.07 0.99 7.83
CA TYR A 31 24.44 -0.11 7.10
C TYR A 31 22.91 -0.17 7.32
N GLY A 32 22.44 -0.11 8.57
CA GLY A 32 21.02 -0.12 8.89
C GLY A 32 20.25 1.08 8.34
N LEU A 33 20.84 2.28 8.46
CA LEU A 33 20.26 3.51 7.92
C LEU A 33 20.18 3.47 6.38
N ASN A 34 21.23 2.96 5.72
CA ASN A 34 21.26 2.79 4.26
C ASN A 34 20.24 1.76 3.79
N LYS A 35 20.03 0.67 4.55
CA LYS A 35 18.97 -0.30 4.26
C LYS A 35 17.59 0.32 4.40
N LEU A 36 17.36 1.11 5.45
CA LEU A 36 16.09 1.84 5.62
C LEU A 36 15.84 2.79 4.44
N TYR A 37 16.85 3.56 4.01
CA TYR A 37 16.75 4.42 2.82
C TYR A 37 16.30 3.65 1.59
N LEU A 38 16.96 2.53 1.28
CA LEU A 38 16.60 1.68 0.14
C LEU A 38 15.17 1.13 0.24
N LEU A 39 14.75 0.70 1.43
CA LEU A 39 13.39 0.22 1.66
C LEU A 39 12.35 1.32 1.42
N MET A 40 12.62 2.54 1.88
CA MET A 40 11.72 3.68 1.68
C MET A 40 11.68 4.11 0.22
N GLU A 41 12.83 4.26 -0.44
CA GLU A 41 12.91 4.61 -1.87
C GLU A 41 12.20 3.57 -2.76
N LYS A 42 12.37 2.29 -2.46
CA LYS A 42 11.70 1.22 -3.21
C LYS A 42 10.17 1.19 -2.98
N GLN A 43 9.68 1.86 -1.95
CA GLN A 43 8.25 2.01 -1.64
C GLN A 43 7.71 3.42 -1.95
N HIS A 44 8.46 4.30 -2.64
CA HIS A 44 8.03 5.68 -2.90
C HIS A 44 6.68 5.80 -3.61
N ASN A 45 6.24 4.75 -4.32
CA ASN A 45 4.93 4.66 -4.94
C ASN A 45 3.78 4.68 -3.92
N ARG A 46 4.02 4.28 -2.65
CA ARG A 46 2.98 4.20 -1.61
C ARG A 46 2.69 5.51 -0.91
N GLY A 47 3.68 6.41 -0.76
CA GLY A 47 3.45 7.69 -0.08
C GLY A 47 4.31 8.80 -0.65
N GLN A 48 3.66 9.87 -1.13
CA GLN A 48 4.32 11.01 -1.76
C GLN A 48 3.98 12.35 -1.09
N GLU A 49 3.24 12.34 0.03
CA GLU A 49 2.85 13.56 0.74
C GLU A 49 3.76 13.89 1.93
N GLY A 50 4.59 12.96 2.31
CA GLY A 50 5.54 13.11 3.38
C GLY A 50 6.23 11.81 3.74
N ALA A 51 7.32 11.92 4.45
CA ALA A 51 8.09 10.79 4.96
C ALA A 51 8.59 11.09 6.37
N GLY A 52 8.91 10.03 7.11
CA GLY A 52 9.56 10.18 8.39
C GLY A 52 10.31 8.92 8.79
N LEU A 53 11.30 9.12 9.62
CA LEU A 53 12.11 8.06 10.19
C LEU A 53 12.27 8.23 11.70
N ALA A 54 12.38 7.11 12.43
CA ALA A 54 12.83 7.05 13.80
C ALA A 54 14.00 6.09 13.93
N CYS A 55 14.88 6.39 14.89
CA CYS A 55 16.02 5.55 15.24
C CYS A 55 16.11 5.40 16.77
N VAL A 56 16.49 4.22 17.24
CA VAL A 56 16.78 3.95 18.66
C VAL A 56 18.17 3.37 18.79
N LYS A 57 18.96 3.96 19.69
CA LYS A 57 20.23 3.41 20.19
C LYS A 57 19.94 2.45 21.33
N LEU A 58 20.42 1.23 21.23
CA LEU A 58 20.20 0.21 22.27
C LEU A 58 20.93 0.54 23.56
N GLU A 59 22.11 1.12 23.43
CA GLU A 59 22.95 1.55 24.56
C GLU A 59 23.05 3.07 24.56
N ALA A 60 22.71 3.67 25.67
CA ALA A 60 22.88 5.08 25.95
C ALA A 60 22.96 5.26 27.46
N SER A 61 23.86 6.12 27.92
CA SER A 61 24.00 6.47 29.34
C SER A 61 22.88 7.42 29.78
N PRO A 62 22.52 7.44 31.06
CA PRO A 62 21.63 8.47 31.58
C PRO A 62 22.17 9.88 31.28
N GLY A 63 21.30 10.71 30.65
CA GLY A 63 21.68 12.05 30.18
C GLY A 63 21.99 12.12 28.69
N GLU A 64 22.06 11.00 27.99
CA GLU A 64 22.22 10.94 26.54
C GLU A 64 20.89 10.68 25.83
N GLU A 65 20.71 11.29 24.64
CA GLU A 65 19.54 11.01 23.80
C GLU A 65 19.74 9.67 23.08
N TYR A 66 18.68 8.85 23.05
CA TYR A 66 18.72 7.52 22.48
C TYR A 66 17.60 7.26 21.44
N MET A 67 16.64 8.18 21.30
CA MET A 67 15.52 8.04 20.39
C MET A 67 15.37 9.29 19.52
N PHE A 68 15.68 9.15 18.26
CA PHE A 68 15.73 10.23 17.27
C PHE A 68 14.58 10.10 16.27
N ARG A 69 14.15 11.22 15.70
CA ARG A 69 13.09 11.26 14.69
C ARG A 69 13.28 12.45 13.77
N GLU A 70 13.17 12.18 12.44
CA GLU A 70 13.05 13.21 11.39
C GLU A 70 11.78 13.01 10.57
N ARG A 71 11.22 14.12 10.05
CA ARG A 71 9.99 14.11 9.25
C ARG A 71 10.02 15.27 8.27
N ALA A 72 9.50 15.02 7.05
CA ALA A 72 9.33 16.02 6.02
C ALA A 72 7.99 15.87 5.29
N LEU A 73 7.55 16.92 4.60
CA LEU A 73 6.36 16.96 3.76
C LEU A 73 6.76 17.06 2.30
N GLY A 74 5.88 16.57 1.41
CA GLY A 74 6.04 16.69 -0.04
C GLY A 74 6.69 15.49 -0.69
N THR A 75 6.88 15.59 -1.99
CA THR A 75 7.34 14.49 -2.85
C THR A 75 8.81 14.15 -2.67
N GLU A 76 9.61 15.10 -2.22
CA GLU A 76 11.05 14.93 -1.96
C GLU A 76 11.34 14.59 -0.48
N ALA A 77 10.30 14.29 0.30
CA ALA A 77 10.40 14.10 1.75
C ALA A 77 11.42 13.02 2.16
N ILE A 78 11.59 11.94 1.37
CA ILE A 78 12.61 10.92 1.65
C ILE A 78 14.00 11.55 1.56
N THR A 79 14.29 12.24 0.47
CA THR A 79 15.58 12.93 0.27
C THR A 79 15.83 13.96 1.37
N GLU A 80 14.83 14.74 1.74
CA GLU A 80 14.93 15.78 2.78
C GLU A 80 15.26 15.19 4.15
N ILE A 81 14.58 14.11 4.59
CA ILE A 81 14.85 13.52 5.91
C ILE A 81 16.24 12.89 5.99
N PHE A 82 16.72 12.24 4.92
CA PHE A 82 18.07 11.66 4.92
C PHE A 82 19.15 12.75 4.77
N ALA A 83 18.89 13.82 4.01
CA ALA A 83 19.76 14.99 4.00
C ALA A 83 19.86 15.64 5.38
N ALA A 84 18.74 15.81 6.10
CA ALA A 84 18.74 16.32 7.48
C ALA A 84 19.56 15.42 8.43
N VAL A 85 19.47 14.10 8.29
CA VAL A 85 20.31 13.17 9.06
C VAL A 85 21.80 13.35 8.71
N HIS A 86 22.14 13.46 7.44
CA HIS A 86 23.53 13.66 7.01
C HIS A 86 24.10 15.03 7.43
N GLU A 87 23.25 16.04 7.62
CA GLU A 87 23.66 17.36 8.10
C GLU A 87 24.33 17.30 9.48
N TYR A 88 23.95 16.37 10.34
CA TYR A 88 24.62 16.13 11.62
C TYR A 88 26.06 15.66 11.47
N TYR A 89 26.45 15.14 10.31
CA TYR A 89 27.74 14.50 10.09
C TYR A 89 28.68 15.29 9.17
N LYS A 90 28.20 16.36 8.50
CA LYS A 90 28.91 17.05 7.43
C LYS A 90 30.27 17.66 7.83
N ASP A 91 30.36 18.16 9.04
CA ASP A 91 31.55 18.86 9.56
C ASP A 91 32.50 17.92 10.33
N LEU A 92 32.20 16.62 10.36
CA LEU A 92 33.04 15.66 11.06
C LEU A 92 34.27 15.28 10.25
N PRO A 93 35.45 15.20 10.90
CA PRO A 93 36.62 14.63 10.27
C PRO A 93 36.39 13.18 9.82
N PRO A 94 36.95 12.74 8.67
CA PRO A 94 36.76 11.38 8.15
C PRO A 94 37.11 10.25 9.12
N ASP A 95 38.13 10.45 9.96
CA ASP A 95 38.53 9.49 10.99
C ASP A 95 37.44 9.29 12.04
N LYS A 96 36.78 10.36 12.50
CA LYS A 96 35.66 10.28 13.43
C LYS A 96 34.40 9.76 12.78
N LEU A 97 34.12 10.19 11.54
CA LEU A 97 32.95 9.71 10.80
C LEU A 97 33.02 8.19 10.55
N ASN A 98 34.21 7.66 10.32
CA ASN A 98 34.43 6.23 10.07
C ASN A 98 34.67 5.40 11.34
N ASP A 99 34.64 6.02 12.52
CA ASP A 99 34.75 5.31 13.80
C ASP A 99 33.35 4.89 14.31
N PRO A 100 32.99 3.60 14.29
CA PRO A 100 31.67 3.14 14.73
C PRO A 100 31.43 3.32 16.23
N LEU A 101 32.49 3.27 17.06
CA LEU A 101 32.38 3.52 18.51
C LEU A 101 32.10 4.99 18.79
N PHE A 102 32.82 5.88 18.09
CA PHE A 102 32.53 7.31 18.17
C PHE A 102 31.12 7.63 17.69
N ALA A 103 30.71 7.04 16.55
CA ALA A 103 29.37 7.24 15.99
C ALA A 103 28.28 6.78 16.97
N LYS A 104 28.41 5.56 17.50
CA LYS A 104 27.43 4.99 18.44
C LYS A 104 27.25 5.89 19.68
N THR A 105 28.33 6.46 20.20
CA THR A 105 28.27 7.31 21.40
C THR A 105 27.77 8.72 21.10
N ASN A 106 28.29 9.35 20.03
CA ASN A 106 28.18 10.80 19.84
C ASN A 106 27.19 11.21 18.75
N LEU A 107 26.90 10.35 17.74
CA LEU A 107 26.16 10.79 16.59
C LEU A 107 24.66 10.46 16.69
N PRO A 108 23.76 11.42 16.39
CA PRO A 108 22.36 11.14 16.17
C PRO A 108 22.16 10.06 15.10
N PHE A 109 21.10 9.28 15.18
CA PHE A 109 20.75 8.22 14.23
C PHE A 109 21.81 7.11 14.04
N ALA A 110 22.88 7.08 14.79
CA ALA A 110 23.83 5.97 14.84
C ALA A 110 23.35 4.90 15.82
N GLY A 111 22.31 4.19 15.47
CA GLY A 111 21.67 3.17 16.30
C GLY A 111 21.53 1.83 15.59
N GLU A 112 20.89 0.88 16.24
CA GLU A 112 20.69 -0.47 15.75
C GLU A 112 19.24 -0.77 15.35
N LEU A 113 18.31 0.15 15.63
CA LEU A 113 16.88 -0.03 15.37
C LEU A 113 16.32 1.19 14.64
N TYR A 114 15.71 0.95 13.50
CA TYR A 114 15.17 2.00 12.63
C TYR A 114 13.75 1.68 12.20
N MET A 115 12.96 2.73 12.00
CA MET A 115 11.60 2.67 11.46
C MET A 115 11.38 3.82 10.47
N GLY A 116 10.86 3.49 9.29
CA GLY A 116 10.53 4.43 8.23
C GLY A 116 9.04 4.38 7.88
N HIS A 117 8.50 5.53 7.49
CA HIS A 117 7.12 5.67 7.06
C HIS A 117 7.02 6.60 5.85
N LEU A 118 6.23 6.19 4.87
CA LEU A 118 5.83 6.98 3.72
C LEU A 118 4.36 7.33 3.86
N ARG A 119 4.08 8.61 3.94
CA ARG A 119 2.73 9.08 4.20
C ARG A 119 1.94 9.28 2.93
N TYR A 120 0.71 8.83 3.04
CA TYR A 120 -0.37 9.21 2.17
C TYR A 120 -1.63 9.50 2.99
N SER A 121 -2.22 10.71 2.86
CA SER A 121 -3.42 11.05 3.64
C SER A 121 -4.69 10.71 2.86
N THR A 122 -5.45 9.75 3.36
CA THR A 122 -6.75 9.36 2.78
C THR A 122 -7.90 10.20 3.32
N THR A 123 -7.92 10.48 4.62
CA THR A 123 -9.02 11.16 5.31
C THR A 123 -8.59 12.18 6.35
N GLY A 124 -7.28 12.33 6.59
CA GLY A 124 -6.74 13.10 7.70
C GLY A 124 -6.40 14.56 7.35
N LYS A 125 -6.14 15.34 8.41
CA LYS A 125 -5.61 16.70 8.30
C LYS A 125 -4.21 16.67 7.69
N SER A 126 -3.86 17.65 6.86
CA SER A 126 -2.54 17.82 6.28
C SER A 126 -1.59 18.53 7.27
N GLY A 127 -0.27 18.37 7.06
CA GLY A 127 0.78 19.07 7.81
C GLY A 127 1.74 18.13 8.52
N ILE A 128 2.89 18.65 8.89
CA ILE A 128 4.01 17.91 9.52
C ILE A 128 3.59 17.22 10.82
N SER A 129 2.61 17.76 11.55
CA SER A 129 2.09 17.20 12.78
C SER A 129 1.44 15.83 12.61
N TYR A 130 1.05 15.49 11.38
CA TYR A 130 0.40 14.22 11.02
C TYR A 130 1.32 13.26 10.28
N VAL A 131 2.59 13.61 10.07
CA VAL A 131 3.57 12.71 9.48
C VAL A 131 4.10 11.76 10.55
N HIS A 132 4.03 10.45 10.28
CA HIS A 132 4.64 9.43 11.14
C HIS A 132 6.16 9.44 11.01
N PRO A 133 6.90 8.88 12.00
CA PRO A 133 6.44 8.28 13.26
C PRO A 133 5.96 9.31 14.29
N PHE A 134 4.94 8.93 15.06
CA PHE A 134 4.60 9.64 16.28
C PHE A 134 5.45 9.14 17.44
N LEU A 135 5.73 10.04 18.40
CA LEU A 135 6.65 9.79 19.49
C LEU A 135 6.00 10.15 20.83
N ARG A 136 5.95 9.18 21.72
CA ARG A 136 5.59 9.33 23.13
C ARG A 136 6.85 9.31 23.98
N ARG A 137 7.02 10.32 24.81
CA ARG A 137 8.17 10.49 25.71
C ARG A 137 7.80 10.22 27.17
N ASN A 138 8.70 9.57 27.90
CA ASN A 138 8.61 9.29 29.32
C ASN A 138 10.02 9.28 29.93
N ASN A 139 10.14 9.43 31.23
CA ASN A 139 11.43 9.35 31.95
C ASN A 139 12.00 7.92 31.99
N TRP A 140 11.18 6.91 31.83
CA TRP A 140 11.60 5.51 31.72
C TRP A 140 11.78 5.14 30.23
N ARG A 141 12.99 4.66 29.86
CA ARG A 141 13.26 4.25 28.47
C ARG A 141 12.22 3.27 27.95
N ALA A 142 11.92 2.22 28.72
CA ALA A 142 10.96 1.20 28.36
C ALA A 142 9.51 1.71 28.17
N LYS A 143 9.18 2.91 28.66
CA LYS A 143 7.88 3.56 28.47
C LYS A 143 7.84 4.53 27.29
N ASN A 144 8.98 4.81 26.63
CA ASN A 144 9.01 5.60 25.41
C ASN A 144 8.58 4.73 24.23
N LEU A 145 7.83 5.31 23.30
CA LEU A 145 7.28 4.60 22.17
C LEU A 145 7.28 5.49 20.94
N ALA A 146 7.86 5.03 19.83
CA ALA A 146 7.62 5.55 18.49
C ALA A 146 6.66 4.60 17.77
N LEU A 147 5.69 5.15 17.03
CA LEU A 147 4.67 4.38 16.33
C LEU A 147 4.43 4.94 14.93
N CYS A 148 4.36 4.05 13.95
CA CYS A 148 3.88 4.36 12.61
C CYS A 148 3.00 3.21 12.08
N GLY A 149 2.32 3.43 10.97
CA GLY A 149 1.56 2.35 10.36
C GLY A 149 0.90 2.73 9.05
N ASN A 150 0.55 1.70 8.30
CA ASN A 150 -0.38 1.75 7.18
C ASN A 150 -1.71 1.23 7.70
N PHE A 151 -2.63 2.12 8.05
CA PHE A 151 -3.90 1.72 8.64
C PHE A 151 -5.00 2.76 8.49
N ASN A 152 -6.23 2.27 8.58
CA ASN A 152 -7.43 3.06 8.85
C ASN A 152 -8.33 2.23 9.78
N LEU A 153 -8.70 2.82 10.91
CA LEU A 153 -9.59 2.21 11.88
C LEU A 153 -10.98 2.82 11.76
N THR A 154 -12.00 1.98 11.74
CA THR A 154 -13.40 2.42 11.66
C THR A 154 -13.96 2.84 13.01
N ASN A 155 -13.36 2.35 14.10
CA ASN A 155 -13.81 2.57 15.48
C ASN A 155 -12.87 3.44 16.33
N VAL A 156 -12.21 4.42 15.70
CA VAL A 156 -11.31 5.37 16.39
C VAL A 156 -12.03 6.11 17.53
N GLN A 157 -13.32 6.44 17.35
CA GLN A 157 -14.13 7.12 18.36
C GLN A 157 -14.29 6.26 19.62
N ASP A 158 -14.60 4.97 19.45
CA ASP A 158 -14.81 4.04 20.57
C ASP A 158 -13.50 3.89 21.38
N ILE A 159 -12.36 3.78 20.69
CA ILE A 159 -11.04 3.72 21.33
C ILE A 159 -10.72 5.03 22.09
N PHE A 160 -11.05 6.17 21.48
CA PHE A 160 -10.88 7.48 22.13
C PHE A 160 -11.71 7.60 23.42
N GLU A 161 -12.97 7.17 23.36
CA GLU A 161 -13.86 7.16 24.52
C GLU A 161 -13.36 6.20 25.62
N GLU A 162 -12.87 5.01 25.24
CA GLU A 162 -12.29 4.06 26.20
C GLU A 162 -11.08 4.66 26.94
N ILE A 163 -10.10 5.26 26.20
CA ILE A 163 -8.91 5.81 26.83
C ILE A 163 -9.22 7.05 27.69
N THR A 164 -10.22 7.83 27.32
CA THR A 164 -10.66 8.98 28.13
C THR A 164 -11.42 8.54 29.39
N ALA A 165 -12.24 7.49 29.29
CA ALA A 165 -12.98 6.92 30.42
C ALA A 165 -12.05 6.39 31.53
N ILE A 166 -10.85 5.93 31.19
CA ILE A 166 -9.85 5.51 32.18
C ILE A 166 -8.94 6.66 32.66
N GLY A 167 -9.28 7.91 32.35
CA GLY A 167 -8.63 9.11 32.84
C GLY A 167 -7.46 9.62 32.02
N GLN A 168 -7.25 9.11 30.79
CA GLN A 168 -6.26 9.66 29.89
C GLN A 168 -6.78 10.90 29.16
N HIS A 169 -5.86 11.77 28.76
CA HIS A 169 -6.18 13.01 28.06
C HIS A 169 -5.34 13.12 26.75
N PRO A 170 -5.77 12.47 25.64
CA PRO A 170 -5.09 12.59 24.38
C PRO A 170 -5.06 14.03 23.89
N ARG A 171 -3.88 14.51 23.47
CA ARG A 171 -3.67 15.91 23.05
C ARG A 171 -4.20 16.24 21.67
N ALA A 172 -4.48 15.23 20.87
CA ALA A 172 -4.99 15.39 19.51
C ALA A 172 -5.97 14.27 19.18
N TYR A 173 -7.02 14.60 18.45
CA TYR A 173 -7.92 13.63 17.86
C TYR A 173 -7.39 13.26 16.46
N ALA A 174 -6.51 12.26 16.42
CA ALA A 174 -6.00 11.62 15.21
C ALA A 174 -5.80 10.14 15.51
N ASP A 175 -6.14 9.28 14.59
CA ASP A 175 -6.10 7.82 14.72
C ASP A 175 -4.75 7.32 15.27
N THR A 176 -3.65 7.70 14.62
CA THR A 176 -2.30 7.30 15.05
C THR A 176 -1.94 7.81 16.43
N PHE A 177 -2.40 9.02 16.80
CA PHE A 177 -2.12 9.55 18.12
C PHE A 177 -2.90 8.80 19.19
N ILE A 178 -4.17 8.47 18.92
CA ILE A 178 -5.02 7.68 19.82
C ILE A 178 -4.42 6.28 20.00
N MET A 179 -3.94 5.65 18.92
CA MET A 179 -3.25 4.36 18.97
C MET A 179 -1.97 4.42 19.79
N LEU A 180 -1.16 5.47 19.61
CA LEU A 180 0.06 5.69 20.37
C LEU A 180 -0.23 5.75 21.89
N GLU A 181 -1.29 6.46 22.29
CA GLU A 181 -1.67 6.59 23.70
C GLU A 181 -2.25 5.27 24.26
N GLN A 182 -3.06 4.54 23.47
CA GLN A 182 -3.60 3.26 23.91
C GLN A 182 -2.49 2.21 24.13
N VAL A 183 -1.60 2.03 23.13
CA VAL A 183 -0.47 1.10 23.23
C VAL A 183 0.48 1.56 24.35
N GLY A 184 0.78 2.87 24.42
CA GLY A 184 1.62 3.46 25.45
C GLY A 184 1.08 3.22 26.87
N HIS A 185 -0.24 3.32 27.08
CA HIS A 185 -0.85 2.99 28.36
C HIS A 185 -0.66 1.51 28.75
N ARG A 186 -0.84 0.60 27.81
CA ARG A 186 -0.61 -0.84 28.07
C ARG A 186 0.87 -1.13 28.35
N LEU A 187 1.77 -0.45 27.63
CA LEU A 187 3.21 -0.52 27.90
C LEU A 187 3.57 0.02 29.31
N ASP A 188 2.98 1.14 29.74
CA ASP A 188 3.15 1.65 31.11
C ASP A 188 2.76 0.61 32.15
N ARG A 189 1.62 -0.06 31.97
CA ARG A 189 1.14 -1.10 32.89
C ARG A 189 2.07 -2.32 32.93
N GLU A 190 2.64 -2.70 31.79
CA GLU A 190 3.60 -3.81 31.72
C GLU A 190 4.89 -3.46 32.45
N VAL A 191 5.44 -2.26 32.22
CA VAL A 191 6.63 -1.78 32.92
C VAL A 191 6.39 -1.65 34.42
N GLU A 192 5.23 -1.14 34.88
CA GLU A 192 4.85 -1.09 36.30
C GLU A 192 4.75 -2.47 36.93
N ARG A 193 4.21 -3.45 36.22
CA ARG A 193 4.13 -4.84 36.67
C ARG A 193 5.52 -5.42 36.90
N LEU A 194 6.44 -5.20 35.95
CA LEU A 194 7.83 -5.65 36.05
C LEU A 194 8.58 -4.91 37.17
N TYR A 195 8.36 -3.59 37.31
CA TYR A 195 8.95 -2.81 38.38
C TYR A 195 8.63 -3.39 39.77
N ARG A 196 7.32 -3.60 40.04
CA ARG A 196 6.87 -4.19 41.32
C ARG A 196 7.45 -5.58 41.57
N LYS A 197 7.56 -6.41 40.51
CA LYS A 197 8.17 -7.73 40.59
C LYS A 197 9.63 -7.64 41.02
N TYR A 198 10.43 -6.85 40.31
CA TYR A 198 11.87 -6.77 40.56
C TYR A 198 12.22 -5.96 41.84
N GLU A 199 11.41 -5.00 42.21
CA GLU A 199 11.50 -4.32 43.50
C GLU A 199 11.29 -5.31 44.67
N ALA A 200 10.29 -6.19 44.56
CA ALA A 200 10.05 -7.24 45.56
C ALA A 200 11.18 -8.30 45.61
N GLU A 201 11.87 -8.52 44.47
CA GLU A 201 13.09 -9.35 44.41
C GLU A 201 14.34 -8.62 44.95
N GLY A 202 14.22 -7.35 45.37
CA GLY A 202 15.28 -6.57 45.98
C GLY A 202 16.19 -5.80 45.04
N LEU A 203 15.88 -5.74 43.72
CA LEU A 203 16.64 -4.95 42.75
C LEU A 203 16.43 -3.44 43.00
N LYS A 204 17.47 -2.65 42.75
CA LYS A 204 17.45 -1.19 42.95
C LYS A 204 18.25 -0.46 41.85
N GLY A 205 17.97 0.83 41.66
CA GLY A 205 18.71 1.72 40.76
C GLY A 205 18.69 1.18 39.31
N MET A 206 19.81 1.28 38.63
CA MET A 206 19.90 0.84 37.21
C MET A 206 19.70 -0.68 37.03
N ASN A 207 19.93 -1.51 38.06
CA ASN A 207 19.72 -2.96 37.96
C ASN A 207 18.24 -3.29 37.75
N ILE A 208 17.30 -2.56 38.37
CA ILE A 208 15.87 -2.76 38.14
C ILE A 208 15.48 -2.32 36.71
N THR A 209 16.08 -1.21 36.23
CA THR A 209 15.88 -0.73 34.87
C THR A 209 16.33 -1.78 33.83
N HIS A 210 17.53 -2.32 33.98
CA HIS A 210 18.05 -3.36 33.08
C HIS A 210 17.20 -4.64 33.11
N ALA A 211 16.72 -5.04 34.30
CA ALA A 211 15.84 -6.20 34.42
C ALA A 211 14.48 -5.98 33.76
N ILE A 212 13.91 -4.78 33.82
CA ILE A 212 12.69 -4.40 33.13
C ILE A 212 12.91 -4.47 31.62
N GLU A 213 13.93 -3.76 31.11
CA GLU A 213 14.25 -3.67 29.68
C GLU A 213 14.56 -5.03 29.04
N ALA A 214 15.09 -5.98 29.81
CA ALA A 214 15.33 -7.34 29.35
C ALA A 214 14.06 -8.22 29.29
N ASN A 215 12.94 -7.80 29.90
CA ASN A 215 11.78 -8.65 30.12
C ASN A 215 10.43 -8.00 29.76
N VAL A 216 10.41 -6.92 28.99
CA VAL A 216 9.17 -6.34 28.47
C VAL A 216 8.49 -7.33 27.54
N ASP A 217 7.23 -7.67 27.84
CA ASP A 217 6.42 -8.58 27.01
C ASP A 217 5.49 -7.80 26.09
N LEU A 218 5.96 -7.51 24.87
CA LEU A 218 5.16 -6.83 23.86
C LEU A 218 3.99 -7.68 23.35
N SER A 219 4.07 -9.02 23.40
CA SER A 219 2.94 -9.88 23.07
C SER A 219 1.77 -9.63 24.02
N ASN A 220 2.06 -9.55 25.34
CA ASN A 220 1.05 -9.24 26.36
C ASN A 220 0.47 -7.83 26.17
N VAL A 221 1.32 -6.84 25.86
CA VAL A 221 0.87 -5.47 25.56
C VAL A 221 -0.11 -5.45 24.39
N LEU A 222 0.26 -6.06 23.27
CA LEU A 222 -0.57 -6.09 22.06
C LEU A 222 -1.86 -6.89 22.23
N LYS A 223 -1.84 -8.04 22.89
CA LYS A 223 -3.04 -8.85 23.18
C LYS A 223 -4.09 -8.11 24.01
N ARG A 224 -3.70 -7.05 24.74
CA ARG A 224 -4.60 -6.23 25.55
C ARG A 224 -5.19 -5.02 24.83
N CYS A 225 -4.72 -4.68 23.63
CA CYS A 225 -5.24 -3.55 22.84
C CYS A 225 -5.66 -3.95 21.44
N ALA A 226 -4.86 -4.72 20.70
CA ALA A 226 -5.13 -5.02 19.30
C ALA A 226 -6.47 -5.73 19.01
N PRO A 227 -7.00 -6.61 19.86
CA PRO A 227 -8.33 -7.19 19.63
C PRO A 227 -9.49 -6.19 19.58
N GLN A 228 -9.29 -4.97 20.09
CA GLN A 228 -10.30 -3.90 20.05
C GLN A 228 -10.28 -3.11 18.74
N TRP A 229 -9.26 -3.27 17.92
CA TRP A 229 -9.09 -2.50 16.68
C TRP A 229 -9.94 -3.07 15.55
N ASP A 230 -10.82 -2.25 15.01
CA ASP A 230 -11.56 -2.59 13.81
C ASP A 230 -11.02 -1.80 12.61
N GLY A 231 -10.45 -2.52 11.64
CA GLY A 231 -9.83 -1.88 10.47
C GLY A 231 -8.90 -2.80 9.70
N GLY A 232 -8.35 -2.25 8.61
CA GLY A 232 -7.22 -2.81 7.89
C GLY A 232 -5.94 -2.12 8.35
N PHE A 233 -4.99 -2.86 8.92
CA PHE A 233 -3.80 -2.24 9.48
C PHE A 233 -2.53 -3.09 9.46
N VAL A 234 -1.40 -2.40 9.31
CA VAL A 234 -0.07 -2.83 9.75
C VAL A 234 0.51 -1.72 10.61
N ILE A 235 0.72 -1.98 11.88
CA ILE A 235 1.21 -1.01 12.86
C ILE A 235 2.56 -1.45 13.37
N CYS A 236 3.55 -0.56 13.29
CA CYS A 236 4.92 -0.78 13.75
C CYS A 236 5.22 0.11 14.94
N GLY A 237 5.93 -0.42 15.92
CA GLY A 237 6.34 0.31 17.12
C GLY A 237 7.77 0.00 17.54
N LEU A 238 8.47 1.03 18.05
CA LEU A 238 9.80 0.94 18.66
C LEU A 238 9.72 1.48 20.09
N THR A 239 10.17 0.72 21.06
CA THR A 239 10.34 1.23 22.43
C THR A 239 11.67 1.94 22.59
N GLY A 240 11.80 2.81 23.57
CA GLY A 240 13.08 3.48 23.89
C GLY A 240 14.14 2.54 24.46
N SER A 241 13.76 1.37 24.94
CA SER A 241 14.68 0.33 25.44
C SER A 241 15.19 -0.61 24.35
N GLY A 242 14.56 -0.58 23.15
CA GLY A 242 15.08 -1.32 22.00
C GLY A 242 14.25 -2.54 21.58
N GLU A 243 13.09 -2.77 22.19
CA GLU A 243 12.13 -3.73 21.68
C GLU A 243 11.36 -3.12 20.50
N SER A 244 10.91 -3.97 19.58
CA SER A 244 10.09 -3.55 18.46
C SER A 244 9.03 -4.57 18.11
N PHE A 245 7.99 -4.09 17.46
CA PHE A 245 6.92 -4.94 16.95
C PHE A 245 6.37 -4.42 15.62
N SER A 246 5.78 -5.34 14.88
CA SER A 246 4.89 -5.04 13.76
C SER A 246 3.71 -5.99 13.80
N VAL A 247 2.50 -5.45 13.90
CA VAL A 247 1.26 -6.24 14.01
C VAL A 247 0.38 -6.00 12.79
N ARG A 248 -0.17 -7.10 12.25
CA ARG A 248 -1.06 -7.10 11.08
C ARG A 248 -2.50 -7.38 11.47
N ASP A 249 -3.45 -6.77 10.77
CA ASP A 249 -4.88 -6.96 10.98
C ASP A 249 -5.33 -8.43 10.82
N PRO A 250 -6.42 -8.85 11.51
CA PRO A 250 -6.86 -10.25 11.51
C PRO A 250 -7.53 -10.70 10.21
N TRP A 251 -7.90 -9.78 9.32
CA TRP A 251 -8.50 -10.06 8.01
C TRP A 251 -7.45 -10.15 6.89
N GLY A 252 -6.21 -9.66 7.13
CA GLY A 252 -5.15 -9.59 6.14
C GLY A 252 -5.39 -8.55 5.06
N ILE A 253 -6.09 -7.46 5.38
CA ILE A 253 -6.42 -6.37 4.46
C ILE A 253 -5.15 -5.69 3.98
N ARG A 254 -4.22 -5.35 4.94
CA ARG A 254 -2.95 -4.71 4.61
C ARG A 254 -1.82 -5.73 4.47
N PRO A 255 -0.93 -5.54 3.49
CA PRO A 255 0.22 -6.42 3.31
C PRO A 255 1.38 -6.04 4.25
N ALA A 256 2.07 -7.04 4.77
CA ALA A 256 3.32 -6.91 5.50
C ALA A 256 4.21 -8.13 5.26
N PHE A 257 5.48 -7.87 4.98
CA PHE A 257 6.48 -8.91 4.70
C PHE A 257 7.71 -8.68 5.57
N TYR A 258 8.37 -9.76 5.97
CA TYR A 258 9.60 -9.69 6.75
C TYR A 258 10.66 -10.66 6.22
N TYR A 259 11.90 -10.32 6.51
CA TYR A 259 13.09 -11.13 6.29
C TYR A 259 13.94 -11.11 7.56
N ALA A 260 14.54 -12.21 7.91
CA ALA A 260 15.45 -12.29 9.04
C ALA A 260 16.58 -13.28 8.75
N ASP A 261 17.78 -12.88 9.14
CA ASP A 261 18.98 -13.75 9.18
C ASP A 261 19.73 -13.55 10.51
N ASP A 262 20.98 -13.96 10.59
CA ASP A 262 21.81 -13.81 11.80
C ASP A 262 22.37 -12.41 12.02
N GLU A 263 22.13 -11.48 11.09
CA GLU A 263 22.64 -10.11 11.12
C GLU A 263 21.53 -9.07 11.23
N ILE A 264 20.37 -9.30 10.63
CA ILE A 264 19.36 -8.28 10.45
C ILE A 264 17.95 -8.86 10.42
N VAL A 265 17.00 -8.13 10.99
CA VAL A 265 15.56 -8.36 10.78
C VAL A 265 14.98 -7.13 10.08
N ILE A 266 14.25 -7.36 9.00
CA ILE A 266 13.62 -6.31 8.20
C ILE A 266 12.13 -6.62 8.04
N LEU A 267 11.31 -5.56 8.09
CA LEU A 267 9.91 -5.60 7.68
C LEU A 267 9.63 -4.48 6.68
N ALA A 268 8.80 -4.75 5.68
CA ALA A 268 8.30 -3.76 4.73
C ALA A 268 6.88 -4.10 4.27
N SER A 269 6.18 -3.12 3.70
CA SER A 269 4.82 -3.33 3.15
C SER A 269 4.81 -4.25 1.92
N GLU A 270 5.93 -4.37 1.21
CA GLU A 270 6.01 -5.11 -0.05
C GLU A 270 7.19 -6.08 -0.11
N ARG A 271 6.95 -7.32 -0.57
CA ARG A 271 7.99 -8.37 -0.74
C ARG A 271 9.13 -7.94 -1.67
N PRO A 272 8.87 -7.40 -2.89
CA PRO A 272 9.94 -7.04 -3.82
C PRO A 272 10.88 -5.96 -3.30
N VAL A 273 10.42 -5.15 -2.37
CA VAL A 273 11.23 -4.11 -1.71
C VAL A 273 12.33 -4.75 -0.88
N ILE A 274 11.98 -5.75 -0.07
CA ILE A 274 12.94 -6.51 0.73
C ILE A 274 13.89 -7.31 -0.17
N GLN A 275 13.35 -8.02 -1.17
CA GLN A 275 14.15 -8.78 -2.13
C GLN A 275 15.24 -7.90 -2.78
N THR A 276 14.86 -6.70 -3.24
CA THR A 276 15.80 -5.79 -3.88
C THR A 276 16.80 -5.19 -2.88
N ALA A 277 16.33 -4.76 -1.68
CA ALA A 277 17.20 -4.13 -0.69
C ALA A 277 18.22 -5.10 -0.09
N MET A 278 17.85 -6.38 0.03
CA MET A 278 18.70 -7.41 0.63
C MET A 278 19.36 -8.32 -0.40
N ASN A 279 18.93 -8.26 -1.67
CA ASN A 279 19.37 -9.17 -2.75
C ASN A 279 19.11 -10.65 -2.39
N VAL A 280 17.88 -10.93 -1.93
CA VAL A 280 17.44 -12.28 -1.52
C VAL A 280 16.32 -12.80 -2.41
N PRO A 281 16.17 -14.13 -2.56
CA PRO A 281 15.08 -14.72 -3.33
C PRO A 281 13.73 -14.54 -2.63
N ALA A 282 12.64 -14.75 -3.37
CA ALA A 282 11.27 -14.56 -2.86
C ALA A 282 10.92 -15.53 -1.72
N GLU A 283 11.53 -16.69 -1.70
CA GLU A 283 11.29 -17.77 -0.74
C GLU A 283 11.75 -17.40 0.68
N ASP A 284 12.76 -16.55 0.79
CA ASP A 284 13.32 -16.11 2.07
C ASP A 284 12.54 -14.94 2.68
N VAL A 285 11.64 -14.31 1.90
CA VAL A 285 10.81 -13.20 2.37
C VAL A 285 9.42 -13.73 2.74
N HIS A 286 9.10 -13.67 4.01
CA HIS A 286 7.87 -14.22 4.58
C HIS A 286 6.78 -13.18 4.70
N GLU A 287 5.55 -13.57 4.45
CA GLU A 287 4.38 -12.74 4.75
C GLU A 287 4.01 -12.88 6.23
N LEU A 288 3.83 -11.76 6.93
CA LEU A 288 3.28 -11.74 8.28
C LEU A 288 1.81 -12.18 8.20
N LYS A 289 1.45 -13.23 8.93
CA LYS A 289 0.12 -13.81 8.82
C LYS A 289 -0.94 -12.93 9.48
N ARG A 290 -2.19 -13.23 9.20
CA ARG A 290 -3.35 -12.50 9.71
C ARG A 290 -3.43 -12.57 11.23
N GLY A 291 -3.51 -11.40 11.87
CA GLY A 291 -3.57 -11.29 13.33
C GLY A 291 -2.25 -11.59 14.05
N GLU A 292 -1.15 -11.84 13.33
CA GLU A 292 0.17 -12.03 13.92
C GLU A 292 0.91 -10.70 14.13
N ALA A 293 1.83 -10.72 15.08
CA ALA A 293 2.88 -9.70 15.23
C ALA A 293 4.25 -10.34 15.10
N LEU A 294 5.15 -9.67 14.38
CA LEU A 294 6.59 -9.85 14.47
C LEU A 294 7.07 -9.06 15.69
N ILE A 295 7.72 -9.71 16.63
CA ILE A 295 8.24 -9.10 17.87
C ILE A 295 9.73 -9.37 17.94
N ILE A 296 10.49 -8.34 18.29
CA ILE A 296 11.94 -8.41 18.47
C ILE A 296 12.25 -7.80 19.84
N ASN A 297 12.89 -8.56 20.70
CA ASN A 297 13.29 -8.07 22.02
C ASN A 297 14.57 -7.20 21.97
N LYS A 298 14.96 -6.63 23.10
CA LYS A 298 16.18 -5.81 23.20
C LYS A 298 17.44 -6.58 22.79
N GLN A 299 17.52 -7.87 23.10
CA GLN A 299 18.66 -8.74 22.78
C GLN A 299 18.78 -9.09 21.29
N GLY A 300 17.70 -8.87 20.51
CA GLY A 300 17.64 -9.18 19.10
C GLY A 300 16.98 -10.54 18.80
N ASP A 301 16.51 -11.26 19.83
CA ASP A 301 15.70 -12.47 19.61
C ASP A 301 14.36 -12.05 19.02
N TRP A 302 13.96 -12.72 17.96
CA TRP A 302 12.72 -12.42 17.25
C TRP A 302 11.83 -13.66 17.13
N HIS A 303 10.53 -13.42 17.10
CA HIS A 303 9.52 -14.44 16.85
C HIS A 303 8.24 -13.82 16.32
N THR A 304 7.40 -14.64 15.68
CA THR A 304 6.01 -14.24 15.40
C THR A 304 5.09 -14.76 16.50
N SER A 305 4.10 -13.93 16.87
CA SER A 305 3.11 -14.27 17.90
C SER A 305 1.71 -13.99 17.40
N GLN A 306 0.78 -14.93 17.58
CA GLN A 306 -0.64 -14.71 17.30
C GLN A 306 -1.21 -13.76 18.37
N ILE A 307 -1.61 -12.57 17.95
CA ILE A 307 -2.15 -11.51 18.81
C ILE A 307 -3.68 -11.52 18.79
N MET A 308 -4.24 -11.70 17.60
CA MET A 308 -5.69 -11.74 17.35
C MET A 308 -6.04 -13.03 16.62
N GLU A 309 -7.22 -13.56 16.87
CA GLU A 309 -7.73 -14.71 16.11
C GLU A 309 -7.80 -14.37 14.61
N PRO A 310 -7.20 -15.17 13.72
CA PRO A 310 -7.24 -14.93 12.30
C PRO A 310 -8.67 -15.12 11.77
N LYS A 311 -9.17 -14.12 11.06
CA LYS A 311 -10.49 -14.12 10.43
C LYS A 311 -10.40 -14.57 8.97
N GLU A 312 -11.53 -14.59 8.26
CA GLU A 312 -11.57 -14.84 6.82
C GLU A 312 -10.61 -13.89 6.07
N ASN A 313 -9.95 -14.41 5.03
CA ASN A 313 -9.04 -13.58 4.23
C ASN A 313 -9.82 -12.54 3.41
N LYS A 314 -9.59 -11.27 3.71
CA LYS A 314 -10.16 -10.12 3.01
C LYS A 314 -9.06 -9.18 2.52
N ALA A 315 -8.03 -9.75 1.90
CA ALA A 315 -6.96 -8.97 1.29
C ALA A 315 -7.53 -7.91 0.36
N CYS A 316 -7.06 -6.68 0.49
CA CYS A 316 -7.56 -5.56 -0.32
C CYS A 316 -7.27 -5.80 -1.81
N SER A 317 -8.32 -5.84 -2.64
CA SER A 317 -8.18 -6.02 -4.09
C SER A 317 -7.43 -4.85 -4.74
N PHE A 318 -7.59 -3.62 -4.22
CA PHE A 318 -6.85 -2.46 -4.72
C PHE A 318 -5.35 -2.54 -4.41
N GLU A 319 -4.97 -3.08 -3.25
CA GLU A 319 -3.57 -3.41 -3.00
C GLU A 319 -3.00 -4.30 -4.11
N ARG A 320 -3.73 -5.32 -4.53
CA ARG A 320 -3.26 -6.28 -5.51
C ARG A 320 -3.31 -5.75 -6.95
N ILE A 321 -4.34 -5.00 -7.31
CA ILE A 321 -4.55 -4.49 -8.66
C ILE A 321 -3.73 -3.23 -8.92
N TYR A 322 -3.63 -2.32 -7.94
CA TYR A 322 -3.14 -0.96 -8.13
C TYR A 322 -1.90 -0.62 -7.32
N PHE A 323 -1.93 -0.73 -5.97
CA PHE A 323 -0.87 -0.18 -5.12
C PHE A 323 0.39 -1.01 -5.10
N SER A 324 0.29 -2.34 -4.98
CA SER A 324 1.46 -3.23 -4.91
C SER A 324 2.27 -3.20 -6.20
N ARG A 325 3.57 -3.37 -6.06
CA ARG A 325 4.48 -3.42 -7.21
C ARG A 325 4.15 -4.61 -8.11
N GLY A 326 4.03 -4.33 -9.41
CA GLY A 326 3.80 -5.37 -10.42
C GLY A 326 4.97 -6.35 -10.59
N SER A 327 6.12 -6.09 -9.96
CA SER A 327 7.27 -6.99 -9.91
C SER A 327 7.17 -8.08 -8.84
N ASP A 328 6.16 -8.04 -7.96
CA ASP A 328 5.89 -9.16 -7.05
C ASP A 328 5.40 -10.37 -7.85
N ARG A 329 5.97 -11.56 -7.58
CA ARG A 329 5.66 -12.80 -8.28
C ARG A 329 4.16 -13.13 -8.33
N ASP A 330 3.47 -12.96 -7.21
CA ASP A 330 2.05 -13.34 -7.09
C ASP A 330 1.15 -12.26 -7.68
N ILE A 331 1.47 -10.98 -7.43
CA ILE A 331 0.78 -9.82 -8.03
C ILE A 331 0.90 -9.84 -9.56
N TYR A 332 2.10 -10.14 -10.09
CA TYR A 332 2.32 -10.23 -11.53
C TYR A 332 1.41 -11.29 -12.17
N ARG A 333 1.38 -12.50 -11.59
CA ARG A 333 0.54 -13.61 -12.08
C ARG A 333 -0.96 -13.28 -12.01
N GLU A 334 -1.39 -12.66 -10.91
CA GLU A 334 -2.80 -12.25 -10.75
C GLU A 334 -3.22 -11.21 -11.77
N ARG A 335 -2.41 -10.15 -11.95
CA ARG A 335 -2.70 -9.11 -12.94
C ARG A 335 -2.71 -9.66 -14.38
N LYS A 336 -1.82 -10.58 -14.72
CA LYS A 336 -1.87 -11.28 -16.01
C LYS A 336 -3.18 -12.02 -16.18
N ARG A 337 -3.58 -12.83 -15.18
CA ARG A 337 -4.83 -13.59 -15.23
C ARG A 337 -6.06 -12.69 -15.35
N LEU A 338 -6.06 -11.52 -14.69
CA LEU A 338 -7.13 -10.54 -14.88
C LEU A 338 -7.24 -10.08 -16.34
N GLY A 339 -6.12 -9.84 -17.01
CA GLY A 339 -6.10 -9.51 -18.44
C GLY A 339 -6.59 -10.65 -19.33
N GLU A 340 -6.16 -11.89 -19.07
CA GLU A 340 -6.61 -13.09 -19.78
C GLU A 340 -8.14 -13.26 -19.69
N ASN A 341 -8.71 -13.03 -18.52
CA ASN A 341 -10.16 -13.15 -18.29
C ASN A 341 -10.99 -12.12 -19.07
N LEU A 342 -10.40 -11.02 -19.52
CA LEU A 342 -11.10 -10.00 -20.34
C LEU A 342 -11.30 -10.42 -21.80
N VAL A 343 -10.58 -11.43 -22.29
CA VAL A 343 -10.59 -11.85 -23.71
C VAL A 343 -12.00 -12.06 -24.29
N PRO A 344 -12.91 -12.83 -23.68
CA PRO A 344 -14.25 -13.04 -24.24
C PRO A 344 -15.06 -11.74 -24.35
N ALA A 345 -14.99 -10.88 -23.34
CA ALA A 345 -15.74 -9.62 -23.33
C ALA A 345 -15.20 -8.64 -24.38
N VAL A 346 -13.89 -8.58 -24.54
CA VAL A 346 -13.23 -7.72 -25.54
C VAL A 346 -13.54 -8.21 -26.97
N LEU A 347 -13.45 -9.52 -27.24
CA LEU A 347 -13.82 -10.09 -28.53
C LEU A 347 -15.26 -9.75 -28.93
N LYS A 348 -16.20 -9.88 -27.96
CA LYS A 348 -17.59 -9.47 -28.18
C LYS A 348 -17.72 -7.98 -28.49
N ALA A 349 -16.95 -7.13 -27.79
CA ALA A 349 -17.01 -5.68 -27.95
C ALA A 349 -16.48 -5.20 -29.31
N VAL A 350 -15.59 -5.97 -29.95
CA VAL A 350 -15.03 -5.67 -31.30
C VAL A 350 -15.59 -6.59 -32.38
N ASP A 351 -16.70 -7.27 -32.14
CA ASP A 351 -17.38 -8.16 -33.09
C ASP A 351 -16.46 -9.25 -33.63
N ASN A 352 -15.47 -9.72 -32.87
CA ASN A 352 -14.40 -10.65 -33.23
C ASN A 352 -13.47 -10.18 -34.37
N ASP A 353 -13.51 -8.90 -34.73
CA ASP A 353 -12.66 -8.33 -35.77
C ASP A 353 -11.26 -8.01 -35.25
N LEU A 354 -10.37 -9.00 -35.24
CA LEU A 354 -8.98 -8.84 -34.85
C LEU A 354 -8.11 -8.14 -35.90
N ASN A 355 -8.51 -8.17 -37.17
CA ASN A 355 -7.74 -7.56 -38.24
C ASN A 355 -7.75 -6.02 -38.16
N HIS A 356 -8.90 -5.45 -37.79
CA HIS A 356 -9.09 -4.02 -37.63
C HIS A 356 -9.23 -3.64 -36.16
N THR A 357 -8.44 -4.27 -35.29
CA THR A 357 -8.42 -3.94 -33.86
C THR A 357 -6.99 -3.77 -33.35
N VAL A 358 -6.74 -2.62 -32.76
CA VAL A 358 -5.47 -2.29 -32.06
C VAL A 358 -5.68 -2.36 -30.57
N PHE A 359 -4.81 -3.09 -29.87
CA PHE A 359 -4.83 -3.23 -28.42
C PHE A 359 -3.74 -2.37 -27.80
N SER A 360 -4.08 -1.63 -26.74
CA SER A 360 -3.18 -0.78 -25.99
C SER A 360 -3.54 -0.76 -24.51
N PHE A 361 -2.81 0.00 -23.70
CA PHE A 361 -3.06 0.17 -22.26
C PHE A 361 -2.80 1.61 -21.81
N ILE A 362 -3.37 1.97 -20.67
CA ILE A 362 -3.10 3.23 -20.00
C ILE A 362 -1.92 3.02 -19.04
N PRO A 363 -0.77 3.67 -19.27
CA PRO A 363 0.39 3.48 -18.42
C PRO A 363 0.16 4.07 -17.01
N ASN A 364 0.76 3.47 -15.90
CA ASN A 364 1.72 2.36 -15.98
C ASN A 364 1.14 1.05 -15.42
N THR A 365 0.15 1.13 -14.51
CA THR A 365 -0.31 0.00 -13.68
C THR A 365 -1.02 -1.09 -14.48
N ALA A 366 -1.72 -0.71 -15.55
CA ALA A 366 -2.44 -1.64 -16.43
C ALA A 366 -1.53 -2.53 -17.30
N GLU A 367 -0.22 -2.23 -17.40
CA GLU A 367 0.71 -2.91 -18.31
C GLU A 367 0.74 -4.43 -18.12
N VAL A 368 0.77 -4.92 -16.87
CA VAL A 368 0.84 -6.36 -16.60
C VAL A 368 -0.47 -7.06 -17.02
N ALA A 369 -1.62 -6.45 -16.79
CA ALA A 369 -2.91 -6.98 -17.24
C ALA A 369 -3.01 -6.96 -18.78
N TYR A 370 -2.45 -5.93 -19.41
CA TYR A 370 -2.36 -5.86 -20.88
C TYR A 370 -1.54 -7.04 -21.45
N PHE A 371 -0.42 -7.43 -20.84
CA PHE A 371 0.31 -8.63 -21.28
C PHE A 371 -0.53 -9.90 -21.17
N GLY A 372 -1.35 -10.03 -20.12
CA GLY A 372 -2.30 -11.13 -19.99
C GLY A 372 -3.35 -11.13 -21.10
N LEU A 373 -3.95 -9.96 -21.39
CA LEU A 373 -4.89 -9.80 -22.50
C LEU A 373 -4.24 -10.17 -23.85
N GLN A 374 -3.01 -9.70 -24.08
CA GLN A 374 -2.26 -10.02 -25.31
C GLN A 374 -2.00 -11.52 -25.46
N GLU A 375 -1.58 -12.20 -24.40
CA GLU A 375 -1.37 -13.65 -24.42
C GLU A 375 -2.67 -14.39 -24.73
N GLY A 376 -3.75 -14.08 -24.00
CA GLY A 376 -5.05 -14.72 -24.22
C GLY A 376 -5.64 -14.46 -25.62
N MET A 377 -5.44 -13.25 -26.19
CA MET A 377 -5.82 -12.95 -27.58
C MET A 377 -5.01 -13.75 -28.59
N ASN A 378 -3.71 -13.92 -28.36
CA ASN A 378 -2.85 -14.76 -29.20
C ASN A 378 -3.26 -16.24 -29.13
N GLU A 379 -3.59 -16.75 -27.95
CA GLU A 379 -4.11 -18.10 -27.79
C GLU A 379 -5.42 -18.29 -28.53
N TYR A 380 -6.35 -17.36 -28.41
CA TYR A 380 -7.60 -17.36 -29.15
C TYR A 380 -7.35 -17.38 -30.68
N LEU A 381 -6.51 -16.48 -31.20
CA LEU A 381 -6.15 -16.41 -32.60
C LEU A 381 -5.51 -17.71 -33.11
N ASN A 382 -4.59 -18.28 -32.32
CA ASN A 382 -3.96 -19.55 -32.67
C ASN A 382 -4.95 -20.72 -32.68
N LYS A 383 -5.94 -20.71 -31.79
CA LYS A 383 -7.05 -21.68 -31.85
C LYS A 383 -7.86 -21.51 -33.11
N LYS A 384 -8.20 -20.29 -33.49
CA LYS A 384 -8.92 -19.99 -34.74
C LYS A 384 -8.13 -20.39 -35.98
N LYS A 385 -6.84 -20.09 -36.05
CA LYS A 385 -5.96 -20.56 -37.14
C LYS A 385 -6.00 -22.07 -37.31
N LYS A 386 -5.92 -22.82 -36.18
CA LYS A 386 -6.01 -24.29 -36.21
C LYS A 386 -7.38 -24.77 -36.74
N GLU A 387 -8.47 -24.11 -36.31
CA GLU A 387 -9.81 -24.42 -36.77
C GLU A 387 -9.93 -24.20 -38.30
N TRP A 388 -9.46 -23.05 -38.82
CA TRP A 388 -9.48 -22.73 -40.24
C TRP A 388 -8.61 -23.69 -41.10
N ILE A 389 -7.41 -24.01 -40.63
CA ILE A 389 -6.51 -24.96 -41.34
C ILE A 389 -7.07 -26.39 -41.30
N ALA A 390 -7.75 -26.77 -40.22
CA ALA A 390 -8.34 -28.10 -40.08
C ALA A 390 -9.69 -28.26 -40.80
N ASP A 391 -10.32 -27.17 -41.25
CA ASP A 391 -11.56 -27.22 -42.01
C ASP A 391 -11.29 -27.82 -43.38
N ARG A 392 -11.86 -29.01 -43.62
CA ARG A 392 -11.72 -29.76 -44.86
C ARG A 392 -12.82 -29.46 -45.89
N SER A 393 -13.62 -28.44 -45.67
CA SER A 393 -14.68 -28.04 -46.61
C SER A 393 -14.14 -27.57 -47.97
N HIS A 394 -12.90 -27.06 -47.98
CA HIS A 394 -12.13 -26.74 -49.17
C HIS A 394 -10.63 -27.00 -48.99
N LEU A 395 -9.88 -27.11 -50.08
CA LEU A 395 -8.41 -27.17 -50.07
C LEU A 395 -7.85 -25.76 -50.00
N LEU A 396 -7.12 -25.43 -48.93
CA LEU A 396 -6.42 -24.16 -48.82
C LEU A 396 -5.34 -24.01 -49.90
N GLN A 397 -5.34 -22.89 -50.57
CA GLN A 397 -4.23 -22.49 -51.46
C GLN A 397 -3.05 -22.00 -50.61
N GLU A 398 -1.85 -21.97 -51.17
CA GLU A 398 -0.64 -21.58 -50.47
C GLU A 398 -0.75 -20.14 -49.93
N GLU A 399 -1.28 -19.22 -50.71
CA GLU A 399 -1.51 -17.82 -50.36
C GLU A 399 -2.51 -17.67 -49.21
N GLU A 400 -3.57 -18.46 -49.16
CA GLU A 400 -4.55 -18.47 -48.06
C GLU A 400 -3.95 -18.99 -46.79
N LEU A 401 -3.14 -20.06 -46.86
CA LEU A 401 -2.42 -20.61 -45.76
C LEU A 401 -1.43 -19.58 -45.17
N GLU A 402 -0.69 -18.90 -46.04
CA GLU A 402 0.24 -17.86 -45.64
C GLU A 402 -0.46 -16.66 -44.99
N GLN A 403 -1.63 -16.26 -45.52
CA GLN A 403 -2.48 -15.24 -44.88
C GLN A 403 -2.91 -15.65 -43.46
N ILE A 404 -3.44 -16.88 -43.32
CA ILE A 404 -3.85 -17.38 -41.99
C ILE A 404 -2.65 -17.40 -41.02
N LEU A 405 -1.49 -17.89 -41.44
CA LEU A 405 -0.30 -17.99 -40.60
C LEU A 405 0.29 -16.62 -40.27
N SER A 406 0.20 -15.65 -41.17
CA SER A 406 0.72 -14.29 -40.95
C SER A 406 -0.16 -13.42 -40.06
N MET A 407 -1.43 -13.78 -39.80
CA MET A 407 -2.32 -13.02 -38.92
C MET A 407 -1.71 -12.84 -37.55
N ARG A 408 -1.80 -11.65 -37.00
CA ARG A 408 -1.28 -11.30 -35.67
C ARG A 408 -2.25 -10.40 -34.92
N VAL A 409 -2.24 -10.50 -33.59
CA VAL A 409 -2.90 -9.51 -32.74
C VAL A 409 -2.08 -8.22 -32.80
N ARG A 410 -2.71 -7.10 -33.16
CA ARG A 410 -2.06 -5.79 -33.28
C ARG A 410 -1.98 -5.14 -31.91
N CYS A 411 -0.82 -5.21 -31.30
CA CYS A 411 -0.53 -4.71 -29.97
C CYS A 411 0.43 -3.52 -30.05
N GLU A 412 -0.05 -2.33 -29.65
CA GLU A 412 0.69 -1.08 -29.83
C GLU A 412 0.72 -0.28 -28.52
N LYS A 413 1.80 0.43 -28.27
CA LYS A 413 1.88 1.41 -27.18
C LYS A 413 1.35 2.76 -27.66
N VAL A 414 0.03 2.88 -27.69
CA VAL A 414 -0.65 4.08 -28.18
C VAL A 414 -0.54 5.24 -27.18
N VAL A 415 -0.68 4.96 -25.88
CA VAL A 415 -0.64 5.97 -24.83
C VAL A 415 0.72 5.93 -24.12
N ILE A 416 1.37 7.07 -24.03
CA ILE A 416 2.65 7.25 -23.32
C ILE A 416 2.44 8.28 -22.21
N LYS A 417 2.87 7.96 -21.00
CA LYS A 417 2.86 8.92 -19.87
C LYS A 417 4.16 9.68 -19.86
N ASP A 418 4.11 11.00 -20.02
CA ASP A 418 5.28 11.84 -19.84
C ASP A 418 5.56 12.08 -18.34
N ILE A 419 6.63 11.45 -17.85
CA ILE A 419 7.04 11.50 -16.44
C ILE A 419 7.59 12.88 -16.06
N LYS A 420 8.03 13.70 -17.02
CA LYS A 420 8.62 15.03 -16.77
C LYS A 420 7.58 16.10 -16.43
N LEU A 421 6.34 15.95 -16.87
CA LEU A 421 5.25 16.84 -16.52
C LEU A 421 4.71 16.50 -15.12
N ARG A 422 5.33 17.06 -14.09
CA ARG A 422 4.82 16.99 -12.71
C ARG A 422 3.74 18.05 -12.56
N THR A 423 2.49 17.63 -12.37
CA THR A 423 1.29 18.49 -12.22
C THR A 423 1.28 19.33 -10.93
N PHE A 424 2.37 19.38 -10.19
CA PHE A 424 2.49 20.05 -8.88
C PHE A 424 2.83 21.53 -8.93
N ILE A 425 3.18 22.06 -10.12
CA ILE A 425 3.66 23.46 -10.24
C ILE A 425 2.52 24.45 -10.46
N ALA A 426 1.28 23.98 -10.68
CA ALA A 426 0.16 24.86 -11.01
C ALA A 426 -0.92 24.88 -9.93
N GLU A 427 -1.24 26.08 -9.43
CA GLU A 427 -2.39 26.34 -8.55
C GLU A 427 -3.65 26.65 -9.36
N GLY A 428 -4.81 26.14 -8.93
CA GLY A 428 -6.12 26.52 -9.45
C GLY A 428 -6.52 25.92 -10.82
N ASN A 429 -7.21 26.68 -11.67
CA ASN A 429 -7.79 26.25 -12.96
C ASN A 429 -6.76 25.72 -13.99
N SER A 430 -5.49 26.09 -13.87
CA SER A 430 -4.42 25.60 -14.73
C SER A 430 -4.09 24.09 -14.52
N ARG A 431 -4.53 23.49 -13.39
CA ARG A 431 -4.40 22.05 -13.15
C ARG A 431 -5.15 21.19 -14.19
N ASN A 432 -6.30 21.63 -14.65
CA ASN A 432 -7.10 20.90 -15.63
C ASN A 432 -6.44 20.88 -17.01
N ASP A 433 -5.83 21.99 -17.41
CA ASP A 433 -5.08 22.07 -18.68
C ASP A 433 -3.82 21.22 -18.66
N LEU A 434 -3.07 21.24 -17.55
CA LEU A 434 -1.87 20.39 -17.40
C LEU A 434 -2.22 18.89 -17.35
N ALA A 435 -3.35 18.52 -16.75
CA ALA A 435 -3.81 17.14 -16.71
C ALA A 435 -4.12 16.57 -18.09
N ALA A 436 -4.56 17.43 -19.03
CA ALA A 436 -4.79 17.05 -20.43
C ALA A 436 -3.49 16.77 -21.20
N HIS A 437 -2.35 17.23 -20.69
CA HIS A 437 -1.04 17.10 -21.35
C HIS A 437 -0.08 16.10 -20.65
N VAL A 438 -0.55 15.33 -19.68
CA VAL A 438 0.27 14.30 -19.00
C VAL A 438 0.54 13.10 -19.90
N TYR A 439 -0.29 12.89 -20.90
CA TYR A 439 -0.20 11.75 -21.82
C TYR A 439 0.04 12.21 -23.24
N ASP A 440 0.98 11.55 -23.89
CA ASP A 440 1.22 11.62 -25.33
C ASP A 440 0.59 10.42 -26.04
N ILE A 441 0.40 10.55 -27.36
CA ILE A 441 -0.08 9.46 -28.20
C ILE A 441 0.88 9.16 -29.34
N THR A 442 0.97 7.87 -29.71
CA THR A 442 1.73 7.41 -30.84
C THR A 442 0.85 7.49 -32.10
N TYR A 443 1.09 8.51 -32.92
CA TYR A 443 0.39 8.65 -34.20
C TYR A 443 0.82 7.59 -35.20
N GLY A 444 -0.10 7.16 -36.11
CA GLY A 444 0.16 6.16 -37.13
C GLY A 444 0.04 4.71 -36.65
N SER A 445 -0.24 4.48 -35.37
CA SER A 445 -0.49 3.14 -34.80
C SER A 445 -1.92 2.63 -35.06
N VAL A 446 -2.85 3.53 -35.34
CA VAL A 446 -4.27 3.26 -35.60
C VAL A 446 -4.61 3.79 -36.99
N VAL A 447 -5.31 3.00 -37.83
CA VAL A 447 -5.83 3.45 -39.11
C VAL A 447 -7.14 4.19 -38.87
N PRO A 448 -7.20 5.52 -39.19
CA PRO A 448 -8.38 6.33 -38.94
C PRO A 448 -9.63 5.77 -39.61
N PHE A 449 -10.76 5.78 -38.89
CA PHE A 449 -12.09 5.35 -39.34
C PHE A 449 -12.24 3.85 -39.67
N GLU A 450 -11.16 3.07 -39.64
CA GLU A 450 -11.15 1.64 -39.94
C GLU A 450 -10.94 0.81 -38.68
N ASP A 451 -9.95 1.18 -37.83
CA ASP A 451 -9.56 0.40 -36.67
C ASP A 451 -10.43 0.65 -35.43
N ASN A 452 -10.78 -0.41 -34.74
CA ASN A 452 -11.20 -0.33 -33.34
C ASN A 452 -9.96 -0.16 -32.47
N LEU A 453 -10.04 0.70 -31.47
CA LEU A 453 -8.98 0.89 -30.45
C LEU A 453 -9.46 0.37 -29.10
N VAL A 454 -8.86 -0.72 -28.62
CA VAL A 454 -9.10 -1.30 -27.30
C VAL A 454 -8.01 -0.82 -26.36
N VAL A 455 -8.40 -0.17 -25.27
CA VAL A 455 -7.46 0.35 -24.26
C VAL A 455 -7.82 -0.22 -22.88
N ILE A 456 -6.88 -0.94 -22.29
CA ILE A 456 -7.04 -1.49 -20.94
C ILE A 456 -6.55 -0.49 -19.88
N ASP A 457 -7.36 -0.28 -18.83
CA ASP A 457 -7.00 0.44 -17.62
C ASP A 457 -6.95 -0.52 -16.42
N ASP A 458 -6.27 -0.15 -15.36
CA ASP A 458 -6.22 -0.96 -14.13
C ASP A 458 -7.54 -0.94 -13.38
N SER A 459 -8.15 0.24 -13.25
CA SER A 459 -9.41 0.42 -12.53
C SER A 459 -10.17 1.69 -12.94
N ILE A 460 -11.49 1.59 -13.01
CA ILE A 460 -12.36 2.74 -13.30
C ILE A 460 -13.27 2.99 -12.09
N VAL A 461 -12.89 3.92 -11.23
CA VAL A 461 -13.65 4.25 -10.01
C VAL A 461 -14.57 5.45 -10.25
N ARG A 462 -14.00 6.63 -10.50
CA ARG A 462 -14.72 7.89 -10.73
C ARG A 462 -14.83 8.25 -12.21
N GLY A 463 -13.99 7.67 -13.05
CA GLY A 463 -13.90 7.93 -14.48
C GLY A 463 -13.37 9.32 -14.85
N THR A 464 -12.82 10.06 -13.90
CA THR A 464 -12.36 11.45 -14.09
C THR A 464 -11.21 11.54 -15.08
N THR A 465 -10.19 10.70 -14.92
CA THR A 465 -9.02 10.65 -15.82
C THR A 465 -9.42 10.27 -17.24
N LEU A 466 -10.28 9.27 -17.38
CA LEU A 466 -10.79 8.84 -18.68
C LEU A 466 -11.52 9.99 -19.39
N ARG A 467 -12.45 10.65 -18.69
CA ARG A 467 -13.28 11.71 -19.28
C ARG A 467 -12.49 12.98 -19.60
N GLN A 468 -11.59 13.41 -18.69
CA GLN A 468 -10.89 14.69 -18.81
C GLN A 468 -9.66 14.63 -19.71
N SER A 469 -9.03 13.46 -19.84
CA SER A 469 -7.76 13.33 -20.55
C SER A 469 -7.81 12.23 -21.62
N ILE A 470 -7.98 10.99 -21.23
CA ILE A 470 -7.68 9.82 -22.08
C ILE A 470 -8.58 9.75 -23.30
N ILE A 471 -9.91 9.84 -23.13
CA ILE A 471 -10.85 9.70 -24.27
C ILE A 471 -10.60 10.81 -25.30
N GLY A 472 -10.43 12.06 -24.87
CA GLY A 472 -10.18 13.18 -25.78
C GLY A 472 -8.85 13.08 -26.54
N ILE A 473 -7.83 12.46 -25.94
CA ILE A 473 -6.54 12.22 -26.60
C ILE A 473 -6.67 11.09 -27.61
N LEU A 474 -7.32 9.97 -27.23
CA LEU A 474 -7.52 8.82 -28.11
C LEU A 474 -8.40 9.17 -29.32
N ASP A 475 -9.39 10.03 -29.14
CA ASP A 475 -10.28 10.51 -30.22
C ASP A 475 -9.53 11.24 -31.33
N ARG A 476 -8.37 11.86 -31.04
CA ARG A 476 -7.50 12.51 -32.04
C ARG A 476 -6.95 11.53 -33.10
N LEU A 477 -6.94 10.23 -32.82
CA LEU A 477 -6.55 9.18 -33.77
C LEU A 477 -7.68 8.81 -34.73
N ASN A 478 -8.88 9.35 -34.51
CA ASN A 478 -10.10 9.05 -35.29
C ASN A 478 -10.36 7.54 -35.42
N PRO A 479 -10.32 6.72 -34.38
CA PRO A 479 -10.62 5.30 -34.52
C PRO A 479 -12.10 5.11 -34.87
N LYS A 480 -12.43 4.00 -35.51
CA LYS A 480 -13.82 3.59 -35.78
C LYS A 480 -14.62 3.44 -34.48
N LYS A 481 -13.98 2.93 -33.42
CA LYS A 481 -14.56 2.69 -32.10
C LYS A 481 -13.48 2.71 -31.05
N ILE A 482 -13.74 3.32 -29.89
CA ILE A 482 -12.92 3.21 -28.70
C ILE A 482 -13.60 2.27 -27.72
N VAL A 483 -12.90 1.22 -27.30
CA VAL A 483 -13.33 0.27 -26.26
C VAL A 483 -12.41 0.42 -25.06
N VAL A 484 -12.93 0.90 -23.95
CA VAL A 484 -12.19 0.99 -22.69
C VAL A 484 -12.58 -0.20 -21.82
N VAL A 485 -11.59 -0.97 -21.38
CA VAL A 485 -11.77 -2.11 -20.49
C VAL A 485 -10.99 -1.90 -19.20
N SER A 486 -11.53 -2.37 -18.08
CA SER A 486 -10.87 -2.34 -16.77
C SER A 486 -10.45 -3.74 -16.36
N SER A 487 -9.22 -3.91 -15.88
CA SER A 487 -8.77 -5.18 -15.32
C SER A 487 -9.36 -5.44 -13.93
N SER A 488 -9.83 -4.39 -13.22
CA SER A 488 -10.56 -4.56 -11.98
C SER A 488 -12.06 -4.71 -12.21
N PRO A 489 -12.78 -5.40 -11.31
CA PRO A 489 -14.23 -5.37 -11.25
C PRO A 489 -14.77 -3.96 -11.06
N GLN A 490 -16.06 -3.75 -11.37
CA GLN A 490 -16.72 -2.48 -11.10
C GLN A 490 -16.75 -2.17 -9.60
N VAL A 491 -16.33 -0.96 -9.22
CA VAL A 491 -16.42 -0.48 -7.84
C VAL A 491 -17.83 0.00 -7.58
N ARG A 492 -18.61 -0.78 -6.84
CA ARG A 492 -20.03 -0.54 -6.56
C ARG A 492 -20.30 -0.09 -5.12
N TYR A 493 -19.43 -0.46 -4.19
CA TYR A 493 -19.62 -0.24 -2.75
C TYR A 493 -18.47 0.57 -2.16
N PRO A 494 -18.75 1.43 -1.17
CA PRO A 494 -17.71 2.16 -0.46
C PRO A 494 -16.76 1.23 0.27
N ASP A 495 -15.49 1.65 0.37
CA ASP A 495 -14.50 1.07 1.26
C ASP A 495 -14.24 2.02 2.43
N TYR A 496 -14.36 1.51 3.66
CA TYR A 496 -14.10 2.25 4.90
C TYR A 496 -12.78 1.86 5.55
N TYR A 497 -12.08 0.86 5.02
CA TYR A 497 -10.85 0.31 5.60
C TYR A 497 -9.56 0.92 5.04
N GLY A 498 -9.65 2.04 4.29
CA GLY A 498 -8.45 2.80 4.03
C GLY A 498 -8.13 3.25 2.64
N ILE A 499 -9.10 3.19 1.74
CA ILE A 499 -8.96 3.84 0.43
C ILE A 499 -9.91 5.01 0.38
N ASP A 500 -9.53 6.11 -0.29
CA ASP A 500 -10.40 7.27 -0.52
C ASP A 500 -11.57 6.92 -1.46
N MET A 501 -12.39 5.96 -1.04
CA MET A 501 -13.58 5.46 -1.73
C MET A 501 -14.77 5.34 -0.78
N SER A 502 -14.91 6.26 0.17
CA SER A 502 -15.98 6.24 1.16
C SER A 502 -17.32 6.77 0.64
N ARG A 503 -17.35 7.43 -0.51
CA ARG A 503 -18.55 8.10 -1.04
C ARG A 503 -19.05 7.42 -2.32
N MET A 504 -20.11 6.65 -2.19
CA MET A 504 -20.75 5.93 -3.29
C MET A 504 -21.20 6.87 -4.44
N SER A 505 -21.65 8.09 -4.12
CA SER A 505 -22.07 9.10 -5.11
C SER A 505 -20.97 9.56 -6.07
N GLU A 506 -19.72 9.27 -5.76
CA GLU A 506 -18.58 9.59 -6.62
C GLU A 506 -18.29 8.49 -7.65
N PHE A 507 -18.77 7.27 -7.44
CA PHE A 507 -18.49 6.14 -8.31
C PHE A 507 -19.22 6.25 -9.64
N ILE A 508 -18.49 5.98 -10.73
CA ILE A 508 -19.10 5.98 -12.08
C ILE A 508 -20.18 4.91 -12.20
N ALA A 509 -19.97 3.73 -11.58
CA ALA A 509 -20.97 2.66 -11.58
C ALA A 509 -22.28 3.08 -10.92
N PHE A 510 -22.21 3.81 -9.79
CA PHE A 510 -23.39 4.32 -9.12
C PHE A 510 -24.11 5.39 -9.95
N LYS A 511 -23.35 6.34 -10.51
CA LYS A 511 -23.91 7.38 -11.40
C LYS A 511 -24.61 6.78 -12.61
N ALA A 512 -23.99 5.77 -13.23
CA ALA A 512 -24.56 5.07 -14.37
C ALA A 512 -25.84 4.30 -13.98
N ALA A 513 -25.83 3.59 -12.84
CA ALA A 513 -27.00 2.89 -12.33
C ALA A 513 -28.18 3.85 -12.08
N VAL A 514 -27.91 5.00 -11.45
CA VAL A 514 -28.94 6.02 -11.19
C VAL A 514 -29.49 6.58 -12.50
N ALA A 515 -28.63 6.92 -13.47
CA ALA A 515 -29.06 7.40 -14.78
C ALA A 515 -29.97 6.38 -15.49
N LEU A 516 -29.59 5.10 -15.51
CA LEU A 516 -30.40 4.03 -16.08
C LEU A 516 -31.76 3.86 -15.40
N LEU A 517 -31.83 4.01 -14.07
CA LEU A 517 -33.09 3.96 -13.34
C LEU A 517 -34.00 5.14 -13.73
N VAL A 518 -33.44 6.34 -13.87
CA VAL A 518 -34.19 7.53 -14.33
C VAL A 518 -34.69 7.34 -15.75
N ASP A 519 -33.84 6.92 -16.68
CA ASP A 519 -34.20 6.67 -18.09
C ASP A 519 -35.33 5.62 -18.24
N LYS A 520 -35.46 4.71 -17.28
CA LYS A 520 -36.49 3.67 -17.26
C LYS A 520 -37.70 4.01 -16.37
N GLY A 521 -37.74 5.19 -15.76
CA GLY A 521 -38.82 5.59 -14.86
C GLY A 521 -38.89 4.74 -13.58
N MET A 522 -37.76 4.26 -13.09
CA MET A 522 -37.63 3.36 -11.93
C MET A 522 -36.97 4.05 -10.72
N GLU A 523 -37.05 5.37 -10.59
CA GLU A 523 -36.43 6.14 -9.48
C GLU A 523 -36.92 5.71 -8.10
N SER A 524 -38.12 5.10 -8.03
CA SER A 524 -38.66 4.55 -6.77
C SER A 524 -37.72 3.53 -6.12
N VAL A 525 -36.92 2.79 -6.91
CA VAL A 525 -35.93 1.83 -6.41
C VAL A 525 -34.90 2.49 -5.49
N LEU A 526 -34.45 3.71 -5.82
CA LEU A 526 -33.51 4.47 -4.97
C LEU A 526 -34.12 4.79 -3.61
N LEU A 527 -35.37 5.29 -3.61
CA LEU A 527 -36.06 5.64 -2.37
C LEU A 527 -36.37 4.41 -1.52
N ASP A 528 -36.76 3.31 -2.15
CA ASP A 528 -37.08 2.06 -1.46
C ASP A 528 -35.82 1.42 -0.86
N ALA A 529 -34.71 1.36 -1.60
CA ALA A 529 -33.41 0.89 -1.09
C ALA A 529 -32.96 1.74 0.11
N TYR A 530 -33.08 3.08 0.00
CA TYR A 530 -32.75 3.99 1.10
C TYR A 530 -33.62 3.73 2.34
N LYS A 531 -34.96 3.62 2.19
CA LYS A 531 -35.86 3.35 3.30
C LYS A 531 -35.56 2.00 3.96
N LYS A 532 -35.31 0.95 3.17
CA LYS A 532 -34.94 -0.38 3.67
C LYS A 532 -33.63 -0.32 4.45
N ALA A 533 -32.57 0.30 3.88
CA ALA A 533 -31.28 0.47 4.52
C ALA A 533 -31.40 1.26 5.85
N LYS A 534 -32.17 2.35 5.85
CA LYS A 534 -32.37 3.17 7.06
C LYS A 534 -33.05 2.40 8.21
N ARG A 535 -33.99 1.51 7.90
CA ARG A 535 -34.63 0.67 8.92
C ARG A 535 -33.70 -0.31 9.60
N GLN A 536 -32.56 -0.65 8.96
CA GLN A 536 -31.56 -1.58 9.49
C GLN A 536 -30.52 -0.91 10.41
N GLN A 537 -30.47 0.42 10.52
CA GLN A 537 -29.46 1.11 11.33
C GLN A 537 -29.46 0.70 12.81
N VAL A 538 -30.57 0.19 13.31
CA VAL A 538 -30.74 -0.27 14.71
C VAL A 538 -30.61 -1.80 14.84
N MET A 539 -30.33 -2.51 13.76
CA MET A 539 -30.19 -3.98 13.75
C MET A 539 -28.75 -4.40 13.99
N PRO A 540 -28.51 -5.58 14.57
CA PRO A 540 -27.17 -6.17 14.63
C PRO A 540 -26.57 -6.34 13.24
N CYS A 541 -25.23 -6.20 13.11
CA CYS A 541 -24.54 -6.25 11.82
C CYS A 541 -24.76 -7.55 11.05
N ASP A 542 -24.85 -8.68 11.74
CA ASP A 542 -25.08 -10.02 11.18
C ASP A 542 -26.51 -10.21 10.63
N ALA A 543 -27.47 -9.37 11.05
CA ALA A 543 -28.85 -9.37 10.58
C ALA A 543 -29.12 -8.39 9.42
N THR A 544 -28.11 -7.66 8.95
CA THR A 544 -28.26 -6.66 7.90
C THR A 544 -28.23 -7.27 6.49
N VAL A 545 -29.03 -6.69 5.58
CA VAL A 545 -29.10 -7.08 4.16
C VAL A 545 -28.60 -5.93 3.29
N ASN A 546 -27.82 -6.24 2.26
CA ASN A 546 -27.32 -5.24 1.31
C ASN A 546 -28.40 -4.83 0.30
N TYR A 547 -29.26 -3.87 0.68
CA TYR A 547 -30.30 -3.32 -0.21
C TYR A 547 -29.74 -2.39 -1.31
N VAL A 548 -28.52 -1.90 -1.18
CA VAL A 548 -27.86 -1.10 -2.22
C VAL A 548 -27.69 -1.91 -3.50
N LYS A 549 -27.62 -3.24 -3.40
CA LYS A 549 -27.57 -4.15 -4.56
C LYS A 549 -28.76 -3.92 -5.51
N GLU A 550 -29.94 -3.55 -4.99
CA GLU A 550 -31.14 -3.30 -5.81
C GLU A 550 -30.97 -2.11 -6.78
N ILE A 551 -30.14 -1.11 -6.42
CA ILE A 551 -29.86 0.07 -7.25
C ILE A 551 -29.14 -0.31 -8.56
N TYR A 552 -28.35 -1.37 -8.51
CA TYR A 552 -27.55 -1.85 -9.64
C TYR A 552 -28.28 -2.84 -10.56
N CYS A 553 -29.60 -3.03 -10.40
CA CYS A 553 -30.38 -4.04 -11.12
C CYS A 553 -30.37 -3.88 -12.65
N LEU A 554 -30.19 -2.65 -13.15
CA LEU A 554 -30.11 -2.34 -14.59
C LEU A 554 -28.67 -2.18 -15.11
N LEU A 555 -27.69 -2.15 -14.22
CA LEU A 555 -26.29 -2.01 -14.62
C LEU A 555 -25.79 -3.37 -15.12
N TYR A 556 -25.61 -3.47 -16.43
CA TYR A 556 -25.11 -4.68 -17.05
C TYR A 556 -23.66 -4.92 -16.62
N THR A 557 -23.41 -6.10 -16.08
CA THR A 557 -22.04 -6.60 -15.90
C THR A 557 -21.81 -7.66 -16.95
N SER A 558 -20.68 -7.61 -17.63
CA SER A 558 -20.29 -8.75 -18.46
C SER A 558 -20.07 -9.96 -17.54
N ASP A 559 -20.43 -11.16 -17.98
CA ASP A 559 -20.31 -12.43 -17.25
C ASP A 559 -18.88 -12.72 -16.75
N ALA A 560 -17.88 -11.94 -17.17
CA ALA A 560 -16.51 -11.98 -16.69
C ALA A 560 -16.29 -11.29 -15.33
N ALA A 561 -17.30 -10.59 -14.79
CA ALA A 561 -17.24 -9.87 -13.53
C ALA A 561 -18.02 -10.59 -12.40
N ASP A 562 -18.76 -11.65 -12.70
CA ASP A 562 -19.38 -12.57 -11.77
C ASP A 562 -18.44 -13.77 -11.52
#